data_3cb29f7c62f5d660ffb29a784bcfaf27
#
_entry.id   3cb29f7c62f5d660ffb29a784bcfaf27
#
_cell.length_a   1.000
_cell.length_b   1.000
_cell.length_c   1.000
_cell.angle_alpha   90.00
_cell.angle_beta   90.00
_cell.angle_gamma   90.00
#
_symmetry.space_group_name_H-M   'P 1'
#
loop_
_entity.id
_entity.type
_entity.pdbx_description
1 polymer ?
#
loop_
_entity_poly.entity_id
_entity_poly.type
_entity_poly.pdbx_seq_one_letter_code
_entity_poly.pdbx_strand_id
1 'polypeptide(L)'
;MKAITRCGKYMDKFTTNLNKKVRNTDYHGIIGRKKELKQLSSILLKRSKNNALLLGEAGVGKTALCEEFAYTIVNKTCEVEFDDVEVLQLDTTGLLAGTSERGAYEENITELLKELQDGGEQYVLMIDEIHVIVGNTSTGGSKKENDSQLNLANLLKPLLARGKLKCIGATTMDEYSKFFMNDKALMRRFQPIHLDEPDEHETLQIMKHIRPMYEEFHKCKIDDASLELCVKLSKKYLYYRNFPDKAIDVLDESCSMARIRKLSTLDKNIVYEMMSKISNVHIDTQKNQIEKVKEGLYSNIYGQDHVLKQIVNTLQRVTCEVYSTNKPMASWMFIGPPGTGKTETAKIVSEYYFNRSMIRLDMSEYMESFSVSKLLGAPPGYIGYDEGGVLTKAIKQNPYTLILLDEIEKAHFSIHNILLQLLE
;
A
#
# COMPACT_ATOMS: atom_id res chain seq x y z
N MET A 1 4.04 0.03 47.23
CA MET A 1 4.21 -1.24 46.50
C MET A 1 2.86 -1.64 45.93
N LYS A 2 2.54 -1.20 44.69
CA LYS A 2 1.38 -1.69 43.97
C LYS A 2 1.78 -3.00 43.33
N ALA A 3 0.97 -4.03 43.52
CA ALA A 3 1.17 -5.36 42.98
C ALA A 3 1.40 -5.28 41.47
N ILE A 4 2.50 -5.84 41.00
CA ILE A 4 2.72 -6.14 39.59
C ILE A 4 1.63 -7.15 39.25
N THR A 5 0.57 -6.67 38.62
CA THR A 5 -0.50 -7.52 38.10
C THR A 5 0.17 -8.46 37.09
N ARG A 6 0.22 -9.76 37.42
CA ARG A 6 0.70 -10.80 36.49
C ARG A 6 -0.15 -10.68 35.23
N CYS A 7 0.48 -10.47 34.10
CA CYS A 7 -0.14 -10.62 32.80
C CYS A 7 -0.91 -11.95 32.80
N GLY A 8 -2.16 -11.95 32.36
CA GLY A 8 -2.97 -13.17 32.36
C GLY A 8 -2.42 -14.18 31.35
N LYS A 9 -2.68 -15.45 31.57
CA LYS A 9 -2.21 -16.55 30.72
C LYS A 9 -2.61 -16.40 29.25
N TYR A 10 -3.79 -15.85 28.99
CA TYR A 10 -4.34 -15.68 27.66
C TYR A 10 -3.84 -14.39 27.01
N MET A 11 -3.62 -13.31 27.78
CA MET A 11 -2.95 -12.11 27.28
C MET A 11 -1.53 -12.41 26.81
N ASP A 12 -0.72 -13.10 27.59
CA ASP A 12 0.65 -13.46 27.18
C ASP A 12 0.70 -14.38 25.96
N LYS A 13 -0.35 -15.21 25.76
CA LYS A 13 -0.41 -16.14 24.64
C LYS A 13 -0.87 -15.52 23.31
N PHE A 14 -1.81 -14.56 23.38
CA PHE A 14 -2.52 -14.05 22.20
C PHE A 14 -2.31 -12.55 21.97
N THR A 15 -1.47 -11.89 22.76
CA THR A 15 -1.13 -10.48 22.53
C THR A 15 0.37 -10.24 22.62
N THR A 16 0.83 -9.28 21.83
CA THR A 16 2.18 -8.72 21.91
C THR A 16 2.13 -7.40 22.65
N ASN A 17 2.84 -7.27 23.77
CA ASN A 17 2.91 -6.03 24.52
C ASN A 17 3.87 -5.04 23.84
N LEU A 18 3.33 -3.98 23.24
CA LEU A 18 4.10 -2.98 22.50
C LEU A 18 5.00 -2.15 23.44
N ASN A 19 4.60 -1.89 24.68
CA ASN A 19 5.44 -1.18 25.64
C ASN A 19 6.70 -1.99 25.98
N LYS A 20 6.58 -3.32 26.13
CA LYS A 20 7.73 -4.21 26.33
C LYS A 20 8.60 -4.28 25.09
N LYS A 21 7.98 -4.38 23.91
CA LYS A 21 8.68 -4.37 22.61
C LYS A 21 9.56 -3.14 22.49
N VAL A 22 8.98 -1.96 22.69
CA VAL A 22 9.68 -0.68 22.60
C VAL A 22 10.81 -0.52 23.65
N ARG A 23 10.66 -1.08 24.85
CA ARG A 23 11.73 -1.06 25.87
C ARG A 23 12.90 -1.98 25.53
N ASN A 24 12.63 -3.10 24.86
CA ASN A 24 13.62 -4.15 24.60
C ASN A 24 14.32 -3.99 23.24
N THR A 25 13.81 -3.12 22.37
CA THR A 25 14.41 -2.80 21.08
C THR A 25 14.96 -1.38 21.12
N ASP A 26 16.00 -1.11 20.33
CA ASP A 26 16.49 0.26 20.10
C ASP A 26 15.49 1.03 19.22
N TYR A 27 14.27 1.24 19.78
CA TYR A 27 13.22 1.99 19.12
C TYR A 27 13.52 3.50 19.21
N HIS A 28 13.66 4.13 18.06
CA HIS A 28 14.06 5.55 18.01
C HIS A 28 12.89 6.52 17.82
N GLY A 29 11.65 6.04 17.88
CA GLY A 29 10.47 6.84 17.58
C GLY A 29 10.22 6.96 16.07
N ILE A 30 9.12 7.63 15.71
CA ILE A 30 8.80 7.97 14.32
C ILE A 30 8.90 9.47 14.07
N ILE A 31 9.16 9.86 12.83
CA ILE A 31 9.11 11.27 12.41
C ILE A 31 7.74 11.60 11.85
N GLY A 32 7.25 12.78 12.18
CA GLY A 32 5.92 13.24 11.76
C GLY A 32 4.81 12.71 12.66
N ARG A 33 3.59 12.71 12.16
CA ARG A 33 2.37 12.13 12.79
C ARG A 33 2.00 12.69 14.17
N LYS A 34 2.52 13.85 14.55
CA LYS A 34 2.21 14.49 15.86
C LYS A 34 0.73 14.83 16.01
N LYS A 35 0.07 15.23 14.91
CA LYS A 35 -1.36 15.56 14.91
C LYS A 35 -2.20 14.31 15.16
N GLU A 36 -1.91 13.24 14.46
CA GLU A 36 -2.60 11.95 14.54
C GLU A 36 -2.38 11.32 15.93
N LEU A 37 -1.17 11.40 16.47
CA LEU A 37 -0.84 10.92 17.82
C LEU A 37 -1.61 11.69 18.89
N LYS A 38 -1.68 13.03 18.78
CA LYS A 38 -2.48 13.86 19.68
C LYS A 38 -3.97 13.56 19.58
N GLN A 39 -4.47 13.35 18.37
CA GLN A 39 -5.86 12.96 18.14
C GLN A 39 -6.15 11.57 18.74
N LEU A 40 -5.25 10.59 18.57
CA LEU A 40 -5.34 9.26 19.17
C LEU A 40 -5.44 9.35 20.69
N SER A 41 -4.52 10.09 21.33
CA SER A 41 -4.51 10.32 22.76
C SER A 41 -5.82 10.95 23.26
N SER A 42 -6.29 11.98 22.54
CA SER A 42 -7.55 12.66 22.87
C SER A 42 -8.78 11.72 22.79
N ILE A 43 -8.82 10.82 21.81
CA ILE A 43 -9.92 9.85 21.66
C ILE A 43 -9.92 8.85 22.82
N LEU A 44 -8.76 8.29 23.16
CA LEU A 44 -8.64 7.27 24.21
C LEU A 44 -8.95 7.78 25.61
N LEU A 45 -8.91 9.10 25.84
CA LEU A 45 -9.28 9.76 27.10
C LEU A 45 -10.77 10.05 27.24
N LYS A 46 -11.55 9.90 26.19
CA LYS A 46 -12.99 10.19 26.26
C LYS A 46 -13.70 9.19 27.15
N ARG A 47 -14.70 9.67 27.89
CA ARG A 47 -15.58 8.84 28.71
C ARG A 47 -16.43 7.88 27.85
N SER A 48 -16.84 8.32 26.68
CA SER A 48 -17.63 7.55 25.71
C SER A 48 -17.01 7.71 24.32
N LYS A 49 -17.13 6.71 23.46
CA LYS A 49 -16.48 6.68 22.13
C LYS A 49 -14.97 6.80 22.26
N ASN A 50 -14.41 6.04 23.16
CA ASN A 50 -12.99 5.98 23.50
C ASN A 50 -12.19 4.97 22.66
N ASN A 51 -12.71 4.59 21.49
CA ASN A 51 -12.03 3.71 20.56
C ASN A 51 -11.64 4.50 19.31
N ALA A 52 -10.40 4.32 18.86
CA ALA A 52 -9.87 4.94 17.66
C ALA A 52 -9.86 3.93 16.50
N LEU A 53 -10.13 4.41 15.29
CA LEU A 53 -9.99 3.64 14.06
C LEU A 53 -9.02 4.34 13.13
N LEU A 54 -7.84 3.75 12.94
CA LEU A 54 -6.81 4.25 12.04
C LEU A 54 -7.18 3.85 10.61
N LEU A 55 -7.47 4.84 9.78
CA LEU A 55 -7.83 4.67 8.38
C LEU A 55 -6.69 5.17 7.49
N GLY A 56 -6.19 4.31 6.63
CA GLY A 56 -5.15 4.66 5.68
C GLY A 56 -4.75 3.47 4.83
N GLU A 57 -4.15 3.71 3.71
CA GLU A 57 -3.69 2.67 2.78
C GLU A 57 -2.61 1.78 3.42
N ALA A 58 -2.37 0.61 2.80
CA ALA A 58 -1.29 -0.27 3.24
C ALA A 58 0.06 0.46 3.12
N GLY A 59 0.94 0.29 4.11
CA GLY A 59 2.28 0.88 4.08
C GLY A 59 2.40 2.34 4.54
N VAL A 60 1.30 3.03 4.94
CA VAL A 60 1.37 4.45 5.40
C VAL A 60 1.81 4.62 6.86
N GLY A 61 2.01 3.51 7.60
CA GLY A 61 2.54 3.54 8.97
C GLY A 61 1.49 3.47 10.07
N LYS A 62 0.34 2.81 9.86
CA LYS A 62 -0.70 2.60 10.90
C LYS A 62 -0.16 1.90 12.15
N THR A 63 0.53 0.79 11.96
CA THR A 63 1.13 0.01 13.06
C THR A 63 2.25 0.79 13.75
N ALA A 64 3.07 1.51 12.98
CA ALA A 64 4.13 2.38 13.52
C ALA A 64 3.57 3.49 14.42
N LEU A 65 2.41 4.07 14.11
CA LEU A 65 1.75 5.05 14.97
C LEU A 65 1.36 4.45 16.33
N CYS A 66 0.94 3.17 16.37
CA CYS A 66 0.63 2.51 17.63
C CYS A 66 1.88 2.18 18.46
N GLU A 67 2.99 1.82 17.79
CA GLU A 67 4.29 1.65 18.45
C GLU A 67 4.81 2.98 19.00
N GLU A 68 4.66 4.08 18.26
CA GLU A 68 5.00 5.41 18.74
C GLU A 68 4.15 5.82 19.94
N PHE A 69 2.85 5.52 19.91
CA PHE A 69 2.00 5.78 21.07
C PHE A 69 2.49 5.02 22.31
N ALA A 70 2.85 3.75 22.18
CA ALA A 70 3.46 2.98 23.26
C ALA A 70 4.81 3.57 23.72
N TYR A 71 5.62 4.08 22.78
CA TYR A 71 6.89 4.74 23.08
C TYR A 71 6.71 6.03 23.88
N THR A 72 5.73 6.85 23.51
CA THR A 72 5.43 8.10 24.25
C THR A 72 4.93 7.82 25.66
N ILE A 73 4.17 6.73 25.88
CA ILE A 73 3.75 6.28 27.22
C ILE A 73 4.97 5.87 28.05
N VAL A 74 5.83 5.01 27.47
CA VAL A 74 7.03 4.48 28.16
C VAL A 74 7.97 5.60 28.59
N ASN A 75 8.21 6.57 27.70
CA ASN A 75 9.12 7.69 27.95
C ASN A 75 8.47 8.88 28.67
N LYS A 76 7.18 8.81 28.98
CA LYS A 76 6.41 9.89 29.61
C LYS A 76 6.48 11.21 28.81
N THR A 77 6.53 11.11 27.49
CA THR A 77 6.55 12.26 26.58
C THR A 77 5.17 12.58 26.01
N CYS A 78 4.15 11.81 26.39
CA CYS A 78 2.78 12.10 26.03
C CYS A 78 2.31 13.41 26.69
N GLU A 79 1.59 14.27 25.93
CA GLU A 79 1.02 15.53 26.47
C GLU A 79 0.01 15.30 27.61
N VAL A 80 -0.47 14.07 27.75
CA VAL A 80 -1.48 13.65 28.75
C VAL A 80 -0.96 12.43 29.48
N GLU A 81 -1.18 12.38 30.78
CA GLU A 81 -0.78 11.26 31.63
C GLU A 81 -1.58 9.99 31.29
N PHE A 82 -0.89 9.03 30.68
CA PHE A 82 -1.32 7.62 30.53
C PHE A 82 -0.51 6.76 31.50
N ASP A 83 -0.69 7.05 32.80
CA ASP A 83 0.07 6.34 33.85
C ASP A 83 -0.28 4.85 33.80
N ASP A 84 0.78 4.02 33.70
CA ASP A 84 0.70 2.58 33.74
C ASP A 84 -0.17 1.92 32.63
N VAL A 85 -0.45 2.62 31.50
CA VAL A 85 -1.19 2.04 30.38
C VAL A 85 -0.26 1.16 29.53
N GLU A 86 -0.69 -0.07 29.25
CA GLU A 86 -0.04 -1.00 28.35
C GLU A 86 -0.84 -1.13 27.04
N VAL A 87 -0.17 -1.01 25.91
CA VAL A 87 -0.73 -1.22 24.56
C VAL A 87 -0.45 -2.67 24.15
N LEU A 88 -1.53 -3.44 23.96
CA LEU A 88 -1.48 -4.85 23.63
C LEU A 88 -1.95 -5.08 22.19
N GLN A 89 -1.07 -5.53 21.32
CA GLN A 89 -1.42 -5.87 19.93
C GLN A 89 -1.97 -7.30 19.89
N LEU A 90 -3.17 -7.48 19.37
CA LEU A 90 -3.83 -8.77 19.23
C LEU A 90 -3.17 -9.59 18.11
N ASP A 91 -2.78 -10.82 18.42
CA ASP A 91 -2.38 -11.82 17.41
C ASP A 91 -3.61 -12.54 16.87
N THR A 92 -4.18 -11.97 15.81
CA THR A 92 -5.36 -12.55 15.14
C THR A 92 -5.06 -13.90 14.50
N THR A 93 -3.83 -14.12 14.03
CA THR A 93 -3.40 -15.36 13.39
C THR A 93 -3.22 -16.46 14.42
N GLY A 94 -2.57 -16.18 15.55
CA GLY A 94 -2.38 -17.13 16.65
C GLY A 94 -3.70 -17.58 17.29
N LEU A 95 -4.69 -16.68 17.35
CA LEU A 95 -6.04 -17.01 17.80
C LEU A 95 -6.74 -18.04 16.89
N LEU A 96 -6.52 -17.96 15.57
CA LEU A 96 -7.14 -18.86 14.58
C LEU A 96 -6.39 -20.20 14.46
N ALA A 97 -5.06 -20.19 14.55
CA ALA A 97 -4.20 -21.34 14.25
C ALA A 97 -4.23 -22.46 15.29
N GLY A 98 -4.70 -22.20 16.50
CA GLY A 98 -4.66 -23.19 17.61
C GLY A 98 -5.95 -23.98 17.84
N THR A 99 -6.98 -23.85 16.98
CA THR A 99 -8.31 -24.35 17.29
C THR A 99 -8.89 -25.18 16.15
N SER A 100 -8.66 -26.48 16.18
CA SER A 100 -9.37 -27.45 15.33
C SER A 100 -10.85 -27.64 15.76
N GLU A 101 -11.22 -27.20 16.95
CA GLU A 101 -12.57 -27.28 17.50
C GLU A 101 -13.11 -25.85 17.79
N ARG A 102 -14.30 -25.58 17.29
CA ARG A 102 -15.02 -24.29 17.37
C ARG A 102 -15.17 -23.77 18.81
N GLY A 103 -15.40 -24.65 19.78
CA GLY A 103 -15.56 -24.29 21.20
C GLY A 103 -14.30 -23.72 21.86
N ALA A 104 -13.13 -24.25 21.49
CA ALA A 104 -11.86 -23.80 22.04
C ALA A 104 -11.47 -22.38 21.60
N TYR A 105 -11.86 -21.97 20.38
CA TYR A 105 -11.67 -20.59 19.90
C TYR A 105 -12.52 -19.59 20.68
N GLU A 106 -13.80 -19.88 20.86
CA GLU A 106 -14.71 -19.02 21.62
C GLU A 106 -14.30 -18.90 23.09
N GLU A 107 -13.83 -19.99 23.70
CA GLU A 107 -13.32 -20.02 25.06
C GLU A 107 -12.05 -19.16 25.21
N ASN A 108 -11.05 -19.34 24.31
CA ASN A 108 -9.82 -18.53 24.32
C ASN A 108 -10.08 -17.03 24.26
N ILE A 109 -11.01 -16.62 23.37
CA ILE A 109 -11.39 -15.21 23.22
C ILE A 109 -12.11 -14.72 24.46
N THR A 110 -13.06 -15.50 24.97
CA THR A 110 -13.85 -15.10 26.13
C THR A 110 -12.97 -14.91 27.36
N GLU A 111 -12.01 -15.79 27.58
CA GLU A 111 -11.05 -15.68 28.68
C GLU A 111 -10.07 -14.50 28.46
N LEU A 112 -9.56 -14.30 27.24
CA LEU A 112 -8.74 -13.13 26.92
C LEU A 112 -9.49 -11.82 27.21
N LEU A 113 -10.74 -11.73 26.79
CA LEU A 113 -11.56 -10.55 26.99
C LEU A 113 -11.89 -10.32 28.48
N LYS A 114 -12.06 -11.37 29.29
CA LYS A 114 -12.20 -11.26 30.74
C LYS A 114 -10.91 -10.74 31.39
N GLU A 115 -9.75 -11.32 31.03
CA GLU A 115 -8.46 -10.84 31.55
C GLU A 115 -8.23 -9.35 31.22
N LEU A 116 -8.59 -8.88 30.01
CA LEU A 116 -8.50 -7.49 29.61
C LEU A 116 -9.47 -6.59 30.41
N GLN A 117 -10.68 -7.08 30.73
CA GLN A 117 -11.65 -6.32 31.54
C GLN A 117 -11.23 -6.22 33.01
N ASP A 118 -10.70 -7.28 33.57
CA ASP A 118 -10.24 -7.33 34.96
C ASP A 118 -9.08 -6.36 35.21
N GLY A 119 -8.26 -6.10 34.19
CA GLY A 119 -7.20 -5.09 34.20
C GLY A 119 -7.72 -3.64 34.06
N GLY A 120 -8.97 -3.47 33.68
CA GLY A 120 -9.63 -2.16 33.62
C GLY A 120 -9.06 -1.19 32.61
N GLU A 121 -8.82 0.05 33.01
CA GLU A 121 -8.31 1.12 32.11
C GLU A 121 -6.79 1.02 31.79
N GLN A 122 -6.10 0.04 32.37
CA GLN A 122 -4.65 -0.13 32.18
C GLN A 122 -4.29 -0.72 30.81
N TYR A 123 -5.26 -1.31 30.11
CA TYR A 123 -4.99 -1.93 28.80
C TYR A 123 -5.69 -1.19 27.65
N VAL A 124 -4.91 -0.99 26.56
CA VAL A 124 -5.43 -0.56 25.26
C VAL A 124 -5.18 -1.70 24.27
N LEU A 125 -6.24 -2.26 23.73
CA LEU A 125 -6.17 -3.34 22.75
C LEU A 125 -5.98 -2.75 21.35
N MET A 126 -4.87 -3.07 20.70
CA MET A 126 -4.65 -2.78 19.28
C MET A 126 -5.03 -3.99 18.43
N ILE A 127 -5.84 -3.76 17.42
CA ILE A 127 -6.26 -4.77 16.43
C ILE A 127 -5.87 -4.27 15.05
N ASP A 128 -4.80 -4.87 14.51
CA ASP A 128 -4.43 -4.62 13.12
C ASP A 128 -5.38 -5.39 12.20
N GLU A 129 -5.65 -4.84 10.99
CA GLU A 129 -6.59 -5.43 10.04
C GLU A 129 -7.96 -5.78 10.69
N ILE A 130 -8.51 -4.84 11.48
CA ILE A 130 -9.75 -5.07 12.26
C ILE A 130 -10.94 -5.50 11.39
N HIS A 131 -10.91 -5.24 10.08
CA HIS A 131 -11.92 -5.67 9.12
C HIS A 131 -12.03 -7.20 9.03
N VAL A 132 -10.94 -7.95 9.25
CA VAL A 132 -10.94 -9.42 9.29
C VAL A 132 -11.91 -9.92 10.36
N ILE A 133 -12.02 -9.18 11.47
CA ILE A 133 -12.90 -9.51 12.58
C ILE A 133 -14.36 -9.09 12.31
N VAL A 134 -14.56 -7.96 11.61
CA VAL A 134 -15.87 -7.35 11.39
C VAL A 134 -16.53 -7.83 10.10
N GLY A 135 -15.74 -8.15 9.07
CA GLY A 135 -16.20 -8.31 7.69
C GLY A 135 -17.07 -9.50 7.37
N ASN A 136 -17.20 -10.47 8.26
CA ASN A 136 -17.85 -11.73 7.94
C ASN A 136 -19.36 -11.81 8.25
N THR A 137 -20.01 -10.66 8.50
CA THR A 137 -21.44 -10.63 8.88
C THR A 137 -22.42 -10.44 7.71
N SER A 138 -21.97 -10.16 6.48
CA SER A 138 -22.85 -9.57 5.46
C SER A 138 -22.90 -10.21 4.08
N THR A 139 -22.20 -11.29 3.76
CA THR A 139 -22.33 -11.90 2.43
C THR A 139 -22.85 -13.33 2.49
N GLY A 140 -24.11 -13.48 2.11
CA GLY A 140 -24.77 -14.77 1.92
C GLY A 140 -24.18 -15.57 0.75
N GLY A 141 -23.18 -16.39 1.03
CA GLY A 141 -22.62 -17.31 0.03
C GLY A 141 -21.52 -18.20 0.62
N SER A 142 -21.87 -19.48 0.83
CA SER A 142 -21.05 -20.61 1.31
C SER A 142 -20.78 -20.69 2.82
N LYS A 143 -21.51 -21.59 3.44
CA LYS A 143 -21.72 -21.76 4.88
C LYS A 143 -20.61 -22.47 5.67
N LYS A 144 -19.38 -22.66 5.23
CA LYS A 144 -18.47 -23.59 5.91
C LYS A 144 -17.17 -23.04 6.51
N GLU A 145 -16.70 -21.86 6.12
CA GLU A 145 -15.42 -21.30 6.67
C GLU A 145 -15.58 -20.02 7.49
N ASN A 146 -16.74 -19.36 7.46
CA ASN A 146 -16.95 -18.00 8.01
C ASN A 146 -17.51 -17.94 9.44
N ASP A 147 -17.84 -19.08 10.05
CA ASP A 147 -18.58 -19.10 11.32
C ASP A 147 -17.73 -18.74 12.56
N SER A 148 -16.42 -19.01 12.54
CA SER A 148 -15.54 -18.74 13.69
C SER A 148 -15.21 -17.24 13.84
N GLN A 149 -15.07 -16.51 12.73
CA GLN A 149 -14.76 -15.08 12.73
C GLN A 149 -16.00 -14.22 13.10
N LEU A 150 -17.21 -14.72 12.82
CA LEU A 150 -18.48 -14.11 13.24
C LEU A 150 -18.60 -13.94 14.77
N ASN A 151 -17.96 -14.80 15.53
CA ASN A 151 -18.08 -14.80 16.98
C ASN A 151 -17.22 -13.74 17.67
N LEU A 152 -16.02 -13.41 17.15
CA LEU A 152 -15.17 -12.40 17.77
C LEU A 152 -15.79 -11.00 17.70
N ALA A 153 -16.34 -10.62 16.55
CA ALA A 153 -17.04 -9.34 16.41
C ALA A 153 -18.22 -9.22 17.39
N ASN A 154 -19.01 -10.29 17.53
CA ASN A 154 -20.15 -10.32 18.42
C ASN A 154 -19.76 -10.29 19.91
N LEU A 155 -18.63 -10.87 20.27
CA LEU A 155 -18.06 -10.83 21.63
C LEU A 155 -17.45 -9.47 21.96
N LEU A 156 -16.80 -8.82 20.99
CA LEU A 156 -16.20 -7.48 21.17
C LEU A 156 -17.27 -6.36 21.24
N LYS A 157 -18.34 -6.44 20.45
CA LYS A 157 -19.40 -5.40 20.39
C LYS A 157 -19.95 -4.97 21.76
N PRO A 158 -20.32 -5.89 22.68
CA PRO A 158 -20.84 -5.49 24.00
C PRO A 158 -19.79 -4.81 24.89
N LEU A 159 -18.50 -5.17 24.74
CA LEU A 159 -17.41 -4.64 25.53
C LEU A 159 -17.04 -3.22 25.11
N LEU A 160 -16.90 -3.03 23.81
CA LEU A 160 -16.72 -1.71 23.20
C LEU A 160 -17.92 -0.79 23.47
N ALA A 161 -19.13 -1.38 23.54
CA ALA A 161 -20.35 -0.64 23.82
C ALA A 161 -20.39 -0.05 25.23
N ARG A 162 -19.88 -0.76 26.21
CA ARG A 162 -19.91 -0.36 27.62
C ARG A 162 -18.74 0.55 28.03
N GLY A 163 -17.80 0.85 27.11
CA GLY A 163 -16.59 1.63 27.38
C GLY A 163 -15.60 0.97 28.34
N LYS A 164 -15.76 -0.33 28.59
CA LYS A 164 -14.90 -1.10 29.50
C LYS A 164 -13.57 -1.51 28.89
N LEU A 165 -13.45 -1.44 27.58
CA LEU A 165 -12.24 -1.75 26.83
C LEU A 165 -11.93 -0.57 25.92
N LYS A 166 -10.69 -0.08 25.95
CA LYS A 166 -10.17 0.89 24.99
C LYS A 166 -9.54 0.13 23.84
N CYS A 167 -9.89 0.51 22.61
CA CYS A 167 -9.43 -0.22 21.42
C CYS A 167 -8.90 0.75 20.36
N ILE A 168 -7.82 0.36 19.70
CA ILE A 168 -7.29 0.97 18.48
C ILE A 168 -7.45 -0.06 17.37
N GLY A 169 -8.30 0.21 16.39
CA GLY A 169 -8.41 -0.60 15.17
C GLY A 169 -7.62 0.03 14.04
N ALA A 170 -7.04 -0.78 13.16
CA ALA A 170 -6.42 -0.30 11.92
C ALA A 170 -7.05 -1.02 10.72
N THR A 171 -7.31 -0.28 9.63
CA THR A 171 -7.88 -0.83 8.38
C THR A 171 -7.65 0.14 7.22
N THR A 172 -7.93 -0.28 5.98
CA THR A 172 -7.92 0.60 4.81
C THR A 172 -9.27 1.29 4.60
N MET A 173 -9.31 2.32 3.72
CA MET A 173 -10.56 3.02 3.39
C MET A 173 -11.56 2.12 2.67
N ASP A 174 -11.06 1.26 1.78
CA ASP A 174 -11.92 0.32 1.03
C ASP A 174 -12.60 -0.68 1.97
N GLU A 175 -11.83 -1.25 2.89
CA GLU A 175 -12.33 -2.21 3.89
C GLU A 175 -13.26 -1.55 4.90
N TYR A 176 -12.96 -0.31 5.32
CA TYR A 176 -13.86 0.48 6.14
C TYR A 176 -15.22 0.68 5.46
N SER A 177 -15.20 1.04 4.19
CA SER A 177 -16.43 1.25 3.41
C SER A 177 -17.23 -0.03 3.23
N LYS A 178 -16.56 -1.16 2.98
CA LYS A 178 -17.21 -2.47 2.78
C LYS A 178 -17.80 -3.05 4.07
N PHE A 179 -17.06 -2.98 5.17
CA PHE A 179 -17.37 -3.74 6.38
C PHE A 179 -17.90 -2.89 7.54
N PHE A 180 -17.32 -1.71 7.79
CA PHE A 180 -17.72 -0.87 8.91
C PHE A 180 -18.95 -0.01 8.63
N MET A 181 -19.09 0.54 7.43
CA MET A 181 -20.25 1.39 7.10
C MET A 181 -21.58 0.66 7.22
N ASN A 182 -21.58 -0.65 7.05
CA ASN A 182 -22.76 -1.51 7.18
C ASN A 182 -23.11 -1.84 8.65
N ASP A 183 -22.14 -1.69 9.58
CA ASP A 183 -22.37 -1.95 11.01
C ASP A 183 -22.50 -0.65 11.82
N LYS A 184 -23.72 -0.12 11.87
CA LYS A 184 -24.03 1.11 12.59
C LYS A 184 -23.69 1.07 14.10
N ALA A 185 -23.61 -0.12 14.69
CA ALA A 185 -23.28 -0.28 16.11
C ALA A 185 -21.78 -0.05 16.36
N LEU A 186 -20.91 -0.57 15.52
CA LEU A 186 -19.47 -0.34 15.56
C LEU A 186 -19.12 1.09 15.15
N MET A 187 -19.70 1.62 14.08
CA MET A 187 -19.47 3.01 13.65
C MET A 187 -19.69 4.04 14.77
N ARG A 188 -20.69 3.83 15.63
CA ARG A 188 -20.97 4.73 16.75
C ARG A 188 -19.95 4.64 17.87
N ARG A 189 -19.06 3.65 17.87
CA ARG A 189 -18.09 3.37 18.94
C ARG A 189 -16.68 3.75 18.60
N PHE A 190 -16.34 3.70 17.32
CA PHE A 190 -15.02 4.09 16.81
C PHE A 190 -15.02 5.53 16.29
N GLN A 191 -13.93 6.23 16.51
CA GLN A 191 -13.66 7.52 15.88
C GLN A 191 -12.55 7.37 14.86
N PRO A 192 -12.81 7.74 13.59
CA PRO A 192 -11.80 7.62 12.54
C PRO A 192 -10.69 8.65 12.72
N ILE A 193 -9.47 8.21 12.47
CA ILE A 193 -8.25 9.00 12.29
C ILE A 193 -7.70 8.66 10.92
N HIS A 194 -7.63 9.63 10.02
CA HIS A 194 -7.09 9.43 8.68
C HIS A 194 -5.58 9.58 8.70
N LEU A 195 -4.89 8.59 8.13
CA LEU A 195 -3.46 8.60 7.89
C LEU A 195 -3.22 8.69 6.39
N ASP A 196 -2.85 9.87 5.94
CA ASP A 196 -2.52 10.11 4.55
C ASP A 196 -1.11 9.61 4.22
N GLU A 197 -0.84 9.32 2.95
CA GLU A 197 0.50 9.00 2.47
C GLU A 197 1.42 10.22 2.70
N PRO A 198 2.61 10.05 3.33
CA PRO A 198 3.56 11.14 3.49
C PRO A 198 4.09 11.61 2.14
N ASP A 199 4.41 12.88 2.01
CA ASP A 199 5.03 13.42 0.82
C ASP A 199 6.51 12.98 0.68
N GLU A 200 7.16 13.33 -0.44
CA GLU A 200 8.56 12.98 -0.70
C GLU A 200 9.52 13.55 0.34
N HIS A 201 9.25 14.77 0.80
CA HIS A 201 10.10 15.43 1.78
C HIS A 201 9.97 14.78 3.16
N GLU A 202 8.75 14.50 3.60
CA GLU A 202 8.48 13.77 4.85
C GLU A 202 9.06 12.34 4.79
N THR A 203 8.88 11.66 3.65
CA THR A 203 9.45 10.32 3.42
C THR A 203 10.97 10.33 3.51
N LEU A 204 11.64 11.33 2.91
CA LEU A 204 13.09 11.47 3.01
C LEU A 204 13.55 11.69 4.47
N GLN A 205 12.80 12.47 5.25
CA GLN A 205 13.09 12.65 6.68
C GLN A 205 12.94 11.35 7.45
N ILE A 206 11.89 10.56 7.17
CA ILE A 206 11.69 9.23 7.75
C ILE A 206 12.89 8.33 7.40
N MET A 207 13.29 8.27 6.14
CA MET A 207 14.41 7.44 5.70
C MET A 207 15.74 7.87 6.34
N LYS A 208 16.00 9.17 6.48
CA LYS A 208 17.17 9.69 7.21
C LYS A 208 17.18 9.27 8.67
N HIS A 209 16.01 9.20 9.28
CA HIS A 209 15.86 8.79 10.68
C HIS A 209 16.14 7.28 10.88
N ILE A 210 15.63 6.44 9.98
CA ILE A 210 15.83 4.98 10.08
C ILE A 210 17.18 4.52 9.52
N ARG A 211 17.90 5.37 8.78
CA ARG A 211 19.21 5.07 8.17
C ARG A 211 20.20 4.37 9.11
N PRO A 212 20.45 4.85 10.35
CA PRO A 212 21.43 4.22 11.23
C PRO A 212 21.14 2.75 11.50
N MET A 213 19.87 2.39 11.65
CA MET A 213 19.42 1.01 11.87
C MET A 213 19.73 0.11 10.67
N TYR A 214 19.50 0.62 9.44
CA TYR A 214 19.81 -0.13 8.21
C TYR A 214 21.32 -0.24 7.97
N GLU A 215 22.09 0.83 8.26
CA GLU A 215 23.56 0.80 8.18
C GLU A 215 24.17 -0.22 9.13
N GLU A 216 23.65 -0.32 10.35
CA GLU A 216 24.11 -1.28 11.35
C GLU A 216 23.76 -2.72 10.94
N PHE A 217 22.53 -2.94 10.48
CA PHE A 217 22.06 -4.28 10.07
C PHE A 217 22.78 -4.80 8.84
N HIS A 218 22.90 -3.99 7.79
CA HIS A 218 23.51 -4.39 6.51
C HIS A 218 25.02 -4.19 6.48
N LYS A 219 25.61 -3.50 7.48
CA LYS A 219 27.04 -3.14 7.55
C LYS A 219 27.50 -2.37 6.30
N CYS A 220 26.68 -1.46 5.82
CA CYS A 220 26.87 -0.68 4.62
C CYS A 220 26.52 0.78 4.88
N LYS A 221 27.39 1.72 4.52
CA LYS A 221 27.12 3.16 4.65
C LYS A 221 26.16 3.63 3.57
N ILE A 222 25.22 4.50 3.96
CA ILE A 222 24.17 5.02 3.08
C ILE A 222 24.33 6.55 3.00
N ASP A 223 24.56 7.07 1.81
CA ASP A 223 24.62 8.51 1.58
C ASP A 223 23.24 9.14 1.35
N ASP A 224 23.12 10.44 1.54
CA ASP A 224 21.86 11.16 1.35
C ASP A 224 21.37 11.07 -0.10
N ALA A 225 22.28 11.04 -1.05
CA ALA A 225 21.91 10.97 -2.47
C ALA A 225 21.29 9.62 -2.85
N SER A 226 21.69 8.51 -2.20
CA SER A 226 21.05 7.21 -2.37
C SER A 226 19.66 7.18 -1.76
N LEU A 227 19.43 7.82 -0.60
CA LEU A 227 18.11 7.96 0.00
C LEU A 227 17.16 8.75 -0.90
N GLU A 228 17.60 9.91 -1.39
CA GLU A 228 16.82 10.72 -2.33
C GLU A 228 16.48 9.94 -3.62
N LEU A 229 17.42 9.14 -4.11
CA LEU A 229 17.22 8.30 -5.27
C LEU A 229 16.16 7.22 -5.01
N CYS A 230 16.20 6.55 -3.86
CA CYS A 230 15.19 5.56 -3.47
C CYS A 230 13.77 6.19 -3.44
N VAL A 231 13.62 7.39 -2.84
CA VAL A 231 12.33 8.10 -2.82
C VAL A 231 11.87 8.46 -4.23
N LYS A 232 12.75 9.06 -5.02
CA LYS A 232 12.41 9.50 -6.39
C LYS A 232 12.02 8.33 -7.29
N LEU A 233 12.78 7.25 -7.26
CA LEU A 233 12.50 6.08 -8.11
C LEU A 233 11.25 5.33 -7.65
N SER A 234 11.06 5.14 -6.35
CA SER A 234 9.85 4.47 -5.84
C SER A 234 8.58 5.28 -6.14
N LYS A 235 8.62 6.62 -6.12
CA LYS A 235 7.52 7.45 -6.58
C LYS A 235 7.21 7.23 -8.05
N LYS A 236 8.26 7.18 -8.88
CA LYS A 236 8.13 7.11 -10.34
C LYS A 236 7.66 5.74 -10.85
N TYR A 237 8.07 4.65 -10.20
CA TYR A 237 7.87 3.29 -10.72
C TYR A 237 6.95 2.40 -9.87
N LEU A 238 6.70 2.75 -8.58
CA LEU A 238 5.85 1.95 -7.68
C LEU A 238 4.55 2.68 -7.32
N TYR A 239 3.69 2.90 -8.32
CA TYR A 239 2.41 3.61 -8.14
C TYR A 239 1.38 2.86 -7.28
N TYR A 240 1.49 1.53 -7.23
CA TYR A 240 0.56 0.67 -6.52
C TYR A 240 0.90 0.47 -5.04
N ARG A 241 1.97 1.09 -4.57
CA ARG A 241 2.42 1.08 -3.17
C ARG A 241 2.49 2.49 -2.62
N ASN A 242 2.41 2.63 -1.32
CA ASN A 242 2.40 3.92 -0.65
C ASN A 242 3.71 4.19 0.10
N PHE A 243 4.04 5.46 0.27
CA PHE A 243 5.10 5.90 1.14
C PHE A 243 4.69 5.73 2.62
N PRO A 244 5.65 5.50 3.53
CA PRO A 244 7.09 5.36 3.28
C PRO A 244 7.52 3.96 2.86
N ASP A 245 6.65 2.96 2.94
CA ASP A 245 6.91 1.53 2.77
C ASP A 245 7.65 1.23 1.46
N LYS A 246 7.14 1.70 0.31
CA LYS A 246 7.76 1.49 -1.00
C LYS A 246 9.20 2.00 -1.12
N ALA A 247 9.54 3.09 -0.41
CA ALA A 247 10.90 3.62 -0.44
C ALA A 247 11.84 2.87 0.52
N ILE A 248 11.31 2.41 1.64
CA ILE A 248 12.00 1.58 2.62
C ILE A 248 12.35 0.23 2.02
N ASP A 249 11.43 -0.42 1.33
CA ASP A 249 11.66 -1.70 0.63
C ASP A 249 12.78 -1.59 -0.40
N VAL A 250 12.77 -0.53 -1.22
CA VAL A 250 13.85 -0.30 -2.20
C VAL A 250 15.20 -0.11 -1.52
N LEU A 251 15.23 0.60 -0.40
CA LEU A 251 16.45 0.79 0.39
C LEU A 251 16.96 -0.54 0.96
N ASP A 252 16.08 -1.31 1.58
CA ASP A 252 16.41 -2.59 2.21
C ASP A 252 16.97 -3.59 1.21
N GLU A 253 16.31 -3.77 0.06
CA GLU A 253 16.80 -4.63 -1.02
C GLU A 253 18.13 -4.14 -1.60
N SER A 254 18.30 -2.83 -1.75
CA SER A 254 19.57 -2.25 -2.25
C SER A 254 20.73 -2.47 -1.27
N CYS A 255 20.49 -2.27 0.02
CA CYS A 255 21.47 -2.54 1.07
C CYS A 255 21.79 -4.03 1.20
N SER A 256 20.81 -4.90 1.06
CA SER A 256 20.98 -6.35 1.02
C SER A 256 21.91 -6.77 -0.13
N MET A 257 21.69 -6.22 -1.32
CA MET A 257 22.56 -6.49 -2.48
C MET A 257 23.97 -5.93 -2.30
N ALA A 258 24.12 -4.72 -1.72
CA ALA A 258 25.43 -4.15 -1.39
C ALA A 258 26.21 -5.07 -0.43
N ARG A 259 25.52 -5.62 0.59
CA ARG A 259 26.11 -6.60 1.53
C ARG A 259 26.54 -7.90 0.83
N ILE A 260 25.70 -8.45 -0.08
CA ILE A 260 26.06 -9.65 -0.86
C ILE A 260 27.32 -9.38 -1.69
N ARG A 261 27.46 -8.19 -2.29
CA ARG A 261 28.63 -7.78 -3.06
C ARG A 261 29.81 -7.32 -2.20
N LYS A 262 29.68 -7.36 -0.87
CA LYS A 262 30.69 -6.94 0.12
C LYS A 262 31.15 -5.49 -0.08
N LEU A 263 30.25 -4.61 -0.46
CA LEU A 263 30.51 -3.18 -0.58
C LEU A 263 30.34 -2.49 0.77
N SER A 264 31.24 -1.56 1.06
CA SER A 264 31.19 -0.76 2.30
C SER A 264 30.22 0.43 2.22
N THR A 265 29.83 0.82 1.01
CA THR A 265 28.92 1.95 0.75
C THR A 265 27.89 1.54 -0.29
N LEU A 266 26.67 2.06 -0.15
CA LEU A 266 25.61 1.85 -1.12
C LEU A 266 25.87 2.69 -2.37
N ASP A 267 26.06 2.01 -3.51
CA ASP A 267 26.23 2.65 -4.82
C ASP A 267 24.86 2.90 -5.47
N LYS A 268 24.69 4.07 -6.09
CA LYS A 268 23.49 4.44 -6.86
C LYS A 268 23.16 3.43 -7.96
N ASN A 269 24.16 2.81 -8.58
CA ASN A 269 23.94 1.78 -9.59
C ASN A 269 23.19 0.57 -9.05
N ILE A 270 23.42 0.21 -7.77
CA ILE A 270 22.70 -0.88 -7.11
C ILE A 270 21.22 -0.48 -6.90
N VAL A 271 20.97 0.77 -6.52
CA VAL A 271 19.59 1.28 -6.35
C VAL A 271 18.83 1.20 -7.70
N TYR A 272 19.47 1.61 -8.80
CA TYR A 272 18.88 1.47 -10.14
C TYR A 272 18.62 0.01 -10.52
N GLU A 273 19.59 -0.87 -10.25
CA GLU A 273 19.44 -2.30 -10.53
C GLU A 273 18.31 -2.95 -9.73
N MET A 274 18.25 -2.67 -8.41
CA MET A 274 17.18 -3.21 -7.56
C MET A 274 15.82 -2.65 -7.95
N MET A 275 15.74 -1.36 -8.21
CA MET A 275 14.51 -0.76 -8.71
C MET A 275 14.05 -1.38 -10.03
N SER A 276 14.98 -1.68 -10.94
CA SER A 276 14.68 -2.38 -12.20
C SER A 276 14.10 -3.77 -11.97
N LYS A 277 14.59 -4.50 -10.95
CA LYS A 277 14.08 -5.83 -10.58
C LYS A 277 12.70 -5.75 -9.95
N ILE A 278 12.50 -4.82 -9.00
CA ILE A 278 11.22 -4.65 -8.28
C ILE A 278 10.12 -4.20 -9.24
N SER A 279 10.42 -3.23 -10.12
CA SER A 279 9.43 -2.67 -11.04
C SER A 279 9.25 -3.47 -12.34
N ASN A 280 10.09 -4.47 -12.60
CA ASN A 280 10.20 -5.15 -13.89
C ASN A 280 10.45 -4.19 -15.07
N VAL A 281 10.99 -3.00 -14.82
CA VAL A 281 11.30 -1.98 -15.82
C VAL A 281 12.81 -1.85 -15.94
N HIS A 282 13.35 -1.89 -17.15
CA HIS A 282 14.77 -1.65 -17.36
C HIS A 282 15.08 -0.17 -17.17
N ILE A 283 15.62 0.17 -15.99
CA ILE A 283 16.01 1.54 -15.65
C ILE A 283 17.50 1.68 -16.03
N ASP A 284 17.77 1.71 -17.33
CA ASP A 284 19.10 2.04 -17.84
C ASP A 284 19.31 3.57 -17.75
N THR A 285 20.57 4.01 -17.69
CA THR A 285 20.87 5.44 -17.73
C THR A 285 20.24 6.03 -18.99
N GLN A 286 19.27 6.94 -18.76
CA GLN A 286 18.27 7.40 -19.74
C GLN A 286 18.78 7.80 -21.14
N LYS A 287 20.05 8.18 -21.28
CA LYS A 287 20.65 8.52 -22.58
C LYS A 287 20.81 7.31 -23.52
N ASN A 288 21.25 6.17 -22.99
CA ASN A 288 21.48 4.97 -23.81
C ASN A 288 20.17 4.34 -24.32
N GLN A 289 19.06 4.53 -23.59
CA GLN A 289 17.77 3.96 -23.95
C GLN A 289 17.19 4.61 -25.22
N ILE A 290 17.28 5.93 -25.34
CA ILE A 290 16.78 6.66 -26.53
C ILE A 290 17.59 6.33 -27.77
N GLU A 291 18.92 6.17 -27.64
CA GLU A 291 19.77 5.78 -28.77
C GLU A 291 19.41 4.40 -29.27
N LYS A 292 19.21 3.43 -28.37
CA LYS A 292 18.74 2.08 -28.72
C LYS A 292 17.37 2.10 -29.43
N VAL A 293 16.41 2.89 -28.92
CA VAL A 293 15.10 3.08 -29.60
C VAL A 293 15.27 3.67 -30.99
N LYS A 294 16.10 4.69 -31.13
CA LYS A 294 16.39 5.32 -32.41
C LYS A 294 16.97 4.32 -33.39
N GLU A 295 18.01 3.61 -33.00
CA GLU A 295 18.63 2.56 -33.83
C GLU A 295 17.62 1.48 -34.20
N GLY A 296 16.84 0.98 -33.24
CA GLY A 296 15.80 -0.03 -33.48
C GLY A 296 14.74 0.43 -34.46
N LEU A 297 14.29 1.68 -34.36
CA LEU A 297 13.28 2.25 -35.27
C LEU A 297 13.81 2.42 -36.68
N TYR A 298 15.00 3.03 -36.87
CA TYR A 298 15.55 3.30 -38.17
C TYR A 298 16.09 2.06 -38.89
N SER A 299 16.44 0.98 -38.17
CA SER A 299 16.86 -0.29 -38.75
C SER A 299 15.72 -1.17 -39.24
N ASN A 300 14.51 -1.02 -38.67
CA ASN A 300 13.37 -1.89 -38.96
C ASN A 300 12.22 -1.21 -39.75
N ILE A 301 12.12 0.11 -39.70
CA ILE A 301 11.08 0.87 -40.42
C ILE A 301 11.71 1.70 -41.52
N TYR A 302 11.27 1.51 -42.75
CA TYR A 302 11.77 2.21 -43.91
C TYR A 302 10.76 3.21 -44.47
N GLY A 303 11.24 4.37 -44.92
CA GLY A 303 10.43 5.37 -45.63
C GLY A 303 9.47 6.17 -44.75
N GLN A 304 9.64 6.16 -43.42
CA GLN A 304 8.81 6.90 -42.46
C GLN A 304 9.64 7.83 -41.56
N ASP A 305 10.76 8.35 -42.05
CA ASP A 305 11.76 9.09 -41.25
C ASP A 305 11.17 10.26 -40.47
N HIS A 306 10.18 10.97 -41.06
CA HIS A 306 9.52 12.11 -40.42
C HIS A 306 8.72 11.67 -39.17
N VAL A 307 8.03 10.52 -39.23
CA VAL A 307 7.28 9.95 -38.10
C VAL A 307 8.24 9.46 -37.02
N LEU A 308 9.28 8.72 -37.41
CA LEU A 308 10.28 8.19 -36.47
C LEU A 308 10.97 9.33 -35.72
N LYS A 309 11.31 10.43 -36.39
CA LYS A 309 11.88 11.62 -35.75
C LYS A 309 10.93 12.24 -34.72
N GLN A 310 9.64 12.31 -35.01
CA GLN A 310 8.64 12.84 -34.05
C GLN A 310 8.53 11.93 -32.81
N ILE A 311 8.51 10.62 -32.98
CA ILE A 311 8.49 9.65 -31.89
C ILE A 311 9.73 9.83 -30.99
N VAL A 312 10.93 9.81 -31.58
CA VAL A 312 12.20 9.99 -30.84
C VAL A 312 12.22 11.32 -30.08
N ASN A 313 11.81 12.43 -30.72
CA ASN A 313 11.74 13.73 -30.05
C ASN A 313 10.73 13.75 -28.89
N THR A 314 9.62 13.02 -29.01
CA THR A 314 8.65 12.92 -27.93
C THR A 314 9.21 12.10 -26.77
N LEU A 315 9.86 10.98 -27.04
CA LEU A 315 10.52 10.15 -26.02
C LEU A 315 11.66 10.90 -25.33
N GLN A 316 12.42 11.74 -26.04
CA GLN A 316 13.42 12.62 -25.43
C GLN A 316 12.81 13.60 -24.44
N ARG A 317 11.66 14.24 -24.77
CA ARG A 317 10.94 15.12 -23.85
C ARG A 317 10.46 14.37 -22.61
N VAL A 318 9.92 13.16 -22.78
CA VAL A 318 9.50 12.29 -21.68
C VAL A 318 10.68 11.97 -20.76
N THR A 319 11.83 11.64 -21.33
CA THR A 319 13.06 11.34 -20.57
C THR A 319 13.57 12.56 -19.79
N CYS A 320 13.38 13.77 -20.32
CA CYS A 320 13.70 15.01 -19.59
C CYS A 320 12.64 15.40 -18.54
N GLU A 321 11.65 14.55 -18.28
CA GLU A 321 10.54 14.79 -17.34
C GLU A 321 9.70 16.04 -17.71
N VAL A 322 9.67 16.43 -18.97
CA VAL A 322 8.87 17.55 -19.48
C VAL A 322 7.50 17.02 -19.93
N TYR A 323 6.69 16.58 -18.98
CA TYR A 323 5.31 16.14 -19.20
C TYR A 323 4.46 16.36 -17.94
N SER A 324 3.13 16.34 -18.10
CA SER A 324 2.22 16.44 -16.97
C SER A 324 2.11 15.10 -16.25
N THR A 325 2.19 15.09 -14.92
CA THR A 325 2.09 13.88 -14.09
C THR A 325 0.69 13.26 -14.10
N ASN A 326 -0.34 14.04 -14.46
CA ASN A 326 -1.74 13.60 -14.45
C ASN A 326 -2.22 13.07 -15.81
N LYS A 327 -1.33 12.99 -16.79
CA LYS A 327 -1.66 12.54 -18.16
C LYS A 327 -0.71 11.43 -18.57
N PRO A 328 -1.07 10.64 -19.59
CA PRO A 328 -0.12 9.73 -20.23
C PRO A 328 1.14 10.47 -20.66
N MET A 329 2.32 9.84 -20.49
CA MET A 329 3.63 10.45 -20.84
C MET A 329 3.69 10.91 -22.29
N ALA A 330 3.05 10.15 -23.19
CA ALA A 330 2.90 10.46 -24.60
C ALA A 330 1.66 9.75 -25.17
N SER A 331 1.04 10.34 -26.16
CA SER A 331 0.00 9.70 -26.96
C SER A 331 0.23 9.98 -28.44
N TRP A 332 0.11 8.95 -29.26
CA TRP A 332 0.27 9.03 -30.71
C TRP A 332 -0.92 8.40 -31.40
N MET A 333 -1.40 9.03 -32.46
CA MET A 333 -2.37 8.47 -33.37
C MET A 333 -1.73 8.24 -34.72
N PHE A 334 -1.60 6.96 -35.13
CA PHE A 334 -1.06 6.57 -36.42
C PHE A 334 -2.18 6.41 -37.44
N ILE A 335 -2.25 7.29 -38.41
CA ILE A 335 -3.25 7.29 -39.50
C ILE A 335 -2.55 6.92 -40.79
N GLY A 336 -3.08 5.94 -41.52
CA GLY A 336 -2.51 5.52 -42.81
C GLY A 336 -3.06 4.17 -43.29
N PRO A 337 -2.81 3.80 -44.55
CA PRO A 337 -3.26 2.55 -45.13
C PRO A 337 -2.66 1.34 -44.42
N PRO A 338 -3.21 0.14 -44.61
CA PRO A 338 -2.63 -1.10 -44.08
C PRO A 338 -1.22 -1.33 -44.64
N GLY A 339 -0.36 -1.98 -43.87
CA GLY A 339 1.00 -2.31 -44.28
C GLY A 339 2.04 -1.18 -44.19
N THR A 340 1.70 0.01 -43.68
CA THR A 340 2.64 1.15 -43.56
C THR A 340 3.50 1.10 -42.30
N GLY A 341 3.47 0.02 -41.50
CA GLY A 341 4.33 -0.17 -40.32
C GLY A 341 3.77 0.39 -39.01
N LYS A 342 2.46 0.80 -38.94
CA LYS A 342 1.87 1.37 -37.72
C LYS A 342 2.04 0.51 -36.46
N THR A 343 1.58 -0.74 -36.54
CA THR A 343 1.66 -1.68 -35.40
C THR A 343 3.12 -2.11 -35.13
N GLU A 344 3.96 -2.22 -36.18
CA GLU A 344 5.36 -2.57 -36.02
C GLU A 344 6.14 -1.48 -35.29
N THR A 345 5.87 -0.22 -35.60
CA THR A 345 6.45 0.92 -34.88
C THR A 345 6.13 0.86 -33.37
N ALA A 346 4.89 0.54 -33.01
CA ALA A 346 4.50 0.39 -31.59
C ALA A 346 5.23 -0.76 -30.92
N LYS A 347 5.42 -1.91 -31.59
CA LYS A 347 6.19 -3.04 -31.07
C LYS A 347 7.65 -2.69 -30.84
N ILE A 348 8.29 -2.01 -31.77
CA ILE A 348 9.69 -1.61 -31.65
C ILE A 348 9.85 -0.62 -30.48
N VAL A 349 8.97 0.37 -30.36
CA VAL A 349 8.98 1.28 -29.20
C VAL A 349 8.79 0.50 -27.89
N SER A 350 7.86 -0.46 -27.85
CA SER A 350 7.67 -1.30 -26.68
C SER A 350 8.92 -2.12 -26.36
N GLU A 351 9.57 -2.70 -27.36
CA GLU A 351 10.75 -3.55 -27.17
C GLU A 351 11.92 -2.77 -26.58
N TYR A 352 12.25 -1.62 -27.14
CA TYR A 352 13.46 -0.88 -26.78
C TYR A 352 13.25 0.15 -25.67
N TYR A 353 12.02 0.71 -25.50
CA TYR A 353 11.74 1.71 -24.48
C TYR A 353 11.08 1.13 -23.24
N PHE A 354 10.13 0.19 -23.41
CA PHE A 354 9.34 -0.41 -22.32
C PHE A 354 9.73 -1.86 -22.02
N ASN A 355 10.90 -2.32 -22.47
CA ASN A 355 11.38 -3.69 -22.25
C ASN A 355 10.33 -4.77 -22.58
N ARG A 356 9.68 -4.62 -23.76
CA ARG A 356 8.58 -5.47 -24.24
C ARG A 356 7.29 -5.40 -23.43
N SER A 357 7.17 -4.47 -22.48
CA SER A 357 5.91 -4.25 -21.76
C SER A 357 4.91 -3.53 -22.67
N MET A 358 3.94 -4.28 -23.20
CA MET A 358 2.90 -3.75 -24.07
C MET A 358 1.57 -4.40 -23.78
N ILE A 359 0.55 -3.58 -23.57
CA ILE A 359 -0.86 -4.00 -23.50
C ILE A 359 -1.46 -3.76 -24.88
N ARG A 360 -1.73 -4.81 -25.62
CA ARG A 360 -2.40 -4.73 -26.92
C ARG A 360 -3.87 -5.04 -26.76
N LEU A 361 -4.71 -4.12 -27.20
CA LEU A 361 -6.17 -4.24 -27.21
C LEU A 361 -6.66 -4.09 -28.66
N ASP A 362 -7.30 -5.14 -29.19
CA ASP A 362 -7.96 -5.09 -30.46
C ASP A 362 -9.36 -4.50 -30.26
N MET A 363 -9.58 -3.30 -30.77
CA MET A 363 -10.82 -2.57 -30.57
C MET A 363 -12.00 -3.17 -31.32
N SER A 364 -11.78 -4.10 -32.24
CA SER A 364 -12.85 -4.89 -32.86
C SER A 364 -13.61 -5.79 -31.86
N GLU A 365 -12.98 -6.16 -30.73
CA GLU A 365 -13.64 -6.89 -29.63
C GLU A 365 -14.51 -5.98 -28.75
N TYR A 366 -14.47 -4.67 -28.96
CA TYR A 366 -15.09 -3.66 -28.09
C TYR A 366 -16.12 -2.81 -28.87
N MET A 367 -16.83 -3.41 -29.81
CA MET A 367 -17.84 -2.73 -30.63
C MET A 367 -19.16 -2.47 -29.91
N GLU A 368 -19.41 -3.14 -28.78
CA GLU A 368 -20.69 -3.04 -28.06
C GLU A 368 -20.57 -2.19 -26.78
N SER A 369 -21.68 -1.56 -26.38
CA SER A 369 -21.71 -0.64 -25.25
C SER A 369 -21.30 -1.26 -23.91
N PHE A 370 -21.62 -2.54 -23.67
CA PHE A 370 -21.21 -3.24 -22.45
C PHE A 370 -19.72 -3.57 -22.40
N SER A 371 -19.00 -3.47 -23.50
CA SER A 371 -17.55 -3.71 -23.57
C SER A 371 -16.73 -2.72 -22.73
N VAL A 372 -17.29 -1.56 -22.37
CA VAL A 372 -16.68 -0.61 -21.43
C VAL A 372 -16.42 -1.28 -20.08
N SER A 373 -17.39 -2.05 -19.56
CA SER A 373 -17.22 -2.75 -18.28
C SER A 373 -16.16 -3.86 -18.37
N LYS A 374 -15.98 -4.50 -19.53
CA LYS A 374 -14.90 -5.45 -19.77
C LYS A 374 -13.53 -4.75 -19.73
N LEU A 375 -13.45 -3.53 -20.25
CA LEU A 375 -12.21 -2.77 -20.34
C LEU A 375 -11.80 -2.16 -18.99
N LEU A 376 -12.71 -1.44 -18.31
CA LEU A 376 -12.43 -0.70 -17.08
C LEU A 376 -12.82 -1.45 -15.80
N GLY A 377 -13.76 -2.38 -15.87
CA GLY A 377 -14.40 -3.04 -14.74
C GLY A 377 -15.85 -2.62 -14.55
N ALA A 378 -16.56 -3.37 -13.71
CA ALA A 378 -17.96 -3.07 -13.38
C ALA A 378 -18.06 -1.78 -12.54
N PRO A 379 -19.13 -0.98 -12.67
CA PRO A 379 -19.40 0.15 -11.79
C PRO A 379 -19.59 -0.28 -10.33
N PRO A 380 -19.40 0.63 -9.37
CA PRO A 380 -19.65 0.36 -7.94
C PRO A 380 -21.06 -0.21 -7.71
N GLY A 381 -21.15 -1.28 -6.92
CA GLY A 381 -22.41 -1.96 -6.60
C GLY A 381 -22.83 -3.08 -7.56
N TYR A 382 -22.10 -3.33 -8.63
CA TYR A 382 -22.34 -4.46 -9.53
C TYR A 382 -21.41 -5.63 -9.22
N ILE A 383 -21.87 -6.85 -9.52
CA ILE A 383 -21.08 -8.08 -9.39
C ILE A 383 -19.82 -7.97 -10.27
N GLY A 384 -18.64 -8.24 -9.72
CA GLY A 384 -17.36 -8.13 -10.43
C GLY A 384 -16.66 -6.75 -10.30
N TYR A 385 -17.19 -5.81 -9.50
CA TYR A 385 -16.53 -4.52 -9.23
C TYR A 385 -15.10 -4.70 -8.68
N ASP A 386 -14.91 -5.61 -7.72
CA ASP A 386 -13.62 -5.90 -7.10
C ASP A 386 -12.61 -6.56 -8.05
N GLU A 387 -13.09 -7.16 -9.12
CA GLU A 387 -12.21 -7.79 -10.09
C GLU A 387 -11.51 -6.79 -11.02
N GLY A 388 -12.07 -5.59 -11.24
CA GLY A 388 -11.54 -4.61 -12.19
C GLY A 388 -11.59 -5.08 -13.65
N GLY A 389 -11.28 -4.20 -14.61
CA GLY A 389 -11.28 -4.52 -16.05
C GLY A 389 -9.93 -5.00 -16.57
N VAL A 390 -9.91 -5.43 -17.83
CA VAL A 390 -8.70 -5.92 -18.49
C VAL A 390 -7.61 -4.87 -18.52
N LEU A 391 -7.93 -3.63 -18.90
CA LEU A 391 -6.97 -2.53 -18.97
C LEU A 391 -6.51 -2.11 -17.58
N THR A 392 -7.43 -1.94 -16.64
CA THR A 392 -7.11 -1.50 -15.28
C THR A 392 -6.27 -2.50 -14.51
N LYS A 393 -6.52 -3.80 -14.67
CA LYS A 393 -5.68 -4.87 -14.11
C LYS A 393 -4.27 -4.86 -14.69
N ALA A 394 -4.18 -4.78 -16.02
CA ALA A 394 -2.90 -4.83 -16.71
C ALA A 394 -2.02 -3.62 -16.34
N ILE A 395 -2.61 -2.41 -16.23
CA ILE A 395 -1.89 -1.19 -15.80
C ILE A 395 -1.48 -1.29 -14.31
N LYS A 396 -2.34 -1.85 -13.44
CA LYS A 396 -1.96 -2.08 -12.04
C LYS A 396 -0.76 -3.02 -11.90
N GLN A 397 -0.68 -4.05 -12.75
CA GLN A 397 0.46 -4.98 -12.76
C GLN A 397 1.74 -4.37 -13.35
N ASN A 398 1.60 -3.60 -14.44
CA ASN A 398 2.71 -2.97 -15.15
C ASN A 398 2.36 -1.51 -15.47
N PRO A 399 2.57 -0.58 -14.52
CA PRO A 399 2.20 0.82 -14.72
C PRO A 399 3.04 1.53 -15.81
N TYR A 400 4.28 1.08 -16.00
CA TYR A 400 5.19 1.60 -17.02
C TYR A 400 5.14 0.72 -18.27
N THR A 401 4.16 0.97 -19.12
CA THR A 401 3.86 0.13 -20.28
C THR A 401 3.37 0.95 -21.47
N LEU A 402 3.50 0.40 -22.67
CA LEU A 402 2.88 0.94 -23.87
C LEU A 402 1.50 0.32 -24.07
N ILE A 403 0.47 1.15 -24.22
CA ILE A 403 -0.88 0.70 -24.56
C ILE A 403 -1.09 0.90 -26.06
N LEU A 404 -1.32 -0.20 -26.77
CA LEU A 404 -1.66 -0.20 -28.18
C LEU A 404 -3.15 -0.49 -28.36
N LEU A 405 -3.88 0.51 -28.83
CA LEU A 405 -5.28 0.38 -29.23
C LEU A 405 -5.32 0.17 -30.75
N ASP A 406 -5.43 -1.07 -31.18
CA ASP A 406 -5.45 -1.43 -32.60
C ASP A 406 -6.87 -1.29 -33.16
N GLU A 407 -7.02 -0.76 -34.38
CA GLU A 407 -8.30 -0.53 -35.06
C GLU A 407 -9.30 0.32 -34.25
N ILE A 408 -8.82 1.42 -33.69
CA ILE A 408 -9.59 2.31 -32.78
C ILE A 408 -10.94 2.75 -33.37
N GLU A 409 -11.02 2.86 -34.70
CA GLU A 409 -12.26 3.24 -35.42
C GLU A 409 -13.39 2.25 -35.26
N LYS A 410 -13.12 0.99 -34.87
CA LYS A 410 -14.12 -0.05 -34.64
C LYS A 410 -14.70 -0.02 -33.23
N ALA A 411 -14.08 0.69 -32.30
CA ALA A 411 -14.54 0.78 -30.92
C ALA A 411 -15.91 1.44 -30.81
N HIS A 412 -16.71 1.00 -29.84
CA HIS A 412 -17.96 1.70 -29.51
C HIS A 412 -17.69 3.14 -29.06
N PHE A 413 -18.58 4.08 -29.38
CA PHE A 413 -18.45 5.51 -29.07
C PHE A 413 -18.20 5.79 -27.57
N SER A 414 -18.76 5.01 -26.67
CA SER A 414 -18.52 5.12 -25.23
C SER A 414 -17.04 4.97 -24.85
N ILE A 415 -16.27 4.16 -25.58
CA ILE A 415 -14.83 3.98 -25.36
C ILE A 415 -14.07 5.21 -25.81
N HIS A 416 -14.45 5.83 -26.94
CA HIS A 416 -13.84 7.09 -27.37
C HIS A 416 -13.99 8.19 -26.31
N ASN A 417 -15.17 8.29 -25.66
CA ASN A 417 -15.41 9.26 -24.58
C ASN A 417 -14.51 9.02 -23.36
N ILE A 418 -14.25 7.75 -23.01
CA ILE A 418 -13.34 7.39 -21.93
C ILE A 418 -11.89 7.75 -22.29
N LEU A 419 -11.49 7.47 -23.54
CA LEU A 419 -10.14 7.83 -24.00
C LEU A 419 -9.92 9.34 -23.98
N LEU A 420 -10.93 10.15 -24.32
CA LEU A 420 -10.85 11.61 -24.18
C LEU A 420 -10.53 12.01 -22.73
N GLN A 421 -11.24 11.44 -21.74
CA GLN A 421 -10.98 11.70 -20.33
C GLN A 421 -9.58 11.27 -19.87
N LEU A 422 -9.04 10.17 -20.44
CA LEU A 422 -7.70 9.69 -20.12
C LEU A 422 -6.59 10.58 -20.73
N LEU A 423 -6.88 11.26 -21.84
CA LEU A 423 -5.91 12.07 -22.55
C LEU A 423 -5.92 13.56 -22.13
N GLU A 424 -7.02 14.02 -21.51
CA GLU A 424 -7.13 15.34 -20.91
C GLU A 424 -6.46 15.45 -19.55
#